data_da007eb2ed944483d592e40e5a974acb
#
_entry.id   da007eb2ed944483d592e40e5a974acb
#
_cell.length_a   1.000
_cell.length_b   1.000
_cell.length_c   1.000
_cell.angle_alpha   90.00
_cell.angle_beta   90.00
_cell.angle_gamma   90.00
#
_symmetry.space_group_name_H-M   'P 1'
#
loop_
_entity.id
_entity.type
_entity.pdbx_description
1 polymer ?
#
loop_
_entity_poly.entity_id
_entity_poly.type
_entity_poly.pdbx_seq_one_letter_code
_entity_poly.pdbx_strand_id
1 'polypeptide(L)'
;MNIDIAAAPEESPETAAKRLIATQRRRRARRQFLFGFLLTAIFISWMVNDFLAPDVNSVSLSAKPAPSAPEINFDRRDMVPMQRSSSEDQLKKGDSLAALLARNGVAAGEAQAALDSLKTEFDARNLQPGQKVRVFRAWPPGDDTKLSEGQFAGFDLIPEPRQKVIVQRLDDGRFETTRQNRPLSEKYFVADTLITSSVYEAARSSGVAPNLVADLIRLFSFSVDFQRDIREGDQLEVLYTRRFDQNNQLAEEGEIIFVALTNRGQRLAYWLHNQDDEERHYYDEQGRSVQRLLMRTPVDGARLSSRYGMRRHPILGYTRLHRGLDFAAPVGTPIYAAGDGQVIKIGRYGDSGLYIKLRHNDRFETAYAHMNGFAKGLKKGDEVKQGQVIGYVGRTGLATGPHLHYEVLQGNMPVNPRSLNLPPRQELSAQQLAAFETTRTQAAKRIGTLASRNNSLTSLPR
;
A
#
# COMPACT_ATOMS: atom_id res chain seq x y z
N MET A 1 69.64 13.94 -10.06
CA MET A 1 69.05 12.90 -9.20
C MET A 1 68.32 11.95 -10.10
N ASN A 2 69.04 10.91 -10.57
CA ASN A 2 68.51 9.92 -11.52
C ASN A 2 67.63 8.94 -10.77
N ILE A 3 66.42 8.74 -11.27
CA ILE A 3 65.54 7.67 -10.78
C ILE A 3 65.68 6.51 -11.79
N ASP A 4 66.34 5.42 -11.36
CA ASP A 4 66.38 4.18 -12.09
C ASP A 4 65.01 3.50 -12.12
N ILE A 5 64.46 3.33 -13.31
CA ILE A 5 63.27 2.53 -13.56
C ILE A 5 63.76 1.11 -13.78
N ALA A 6 63.58 0.27 -12.76
CA ALA A 6 63.84 -1.16 -12.85
C ALA A 6 62.85 -1.80 -13.85
N ALA A 7 63.38 -2.38 -14.93
CA ALA A 7 62.62 -3.15 -15.91
C ALA A 7 62.08 -4.46 -15.27
N ALA A 8 60.81 -4.76 -15.52
CA ALA A 8 60.19 -6.00 -15.11
C ALA A 8 60.85 -7.19 -15.83
N PRO A 9 61.06 -8.36 -15.18
CA PRO A 9 61.71 -9.50 -15.78
C PRO A 9 60.91 -10.04 -16.97
N GLU A 10 61.56 -10.21 -18.13
CA GLU A 10 61.00 -10.85 -19.31
C GLU A 10 60.61 -12.31 -19.02
N GLU A 11 59.34 -12.62 -19.19
CA GLU A 11 58.82 -13.98 -19.01
C GLU A 11 59.32 -14.87 -20.17
N SER A 12 59.95 -16.02 -19.82
CA SER A 12 60.50 -16.93 -20.83
C SER A 12 59.40 -17.47 -21.76
N PRO A 13 59.71 -17.69 -23.06
CA PRO A 13 58.72 -18.20 -24.04
C PRO A 13 58.03 -19.50 -23.61
N GLU A 14 58.71 -20.32 -22.83
CA GLU A 14 58.20 -21.59 -22.30
C GLU A 14 57.11 -21.40 -21.22
N THR A 15 57.25 -20.37 -20.40
CA THR A 15 56.24 -19.99 -19.38
C THR A 15 54.98 -19.39 -19.98
N ALA A 16 55.13 -18.59 -21.00
CA ALA A 16 54.03 -18.02 -21.76
C ALA A 16 53.22 -19.11 -22.53
N ALA A 17 53.90 -20.09 -23.13
CA ALA A 17 53.26 -21.21 -23.80
C ALA A 17 52.49 -22.12 -22.84
N LYS A 18 53.02 -22.40 -21.64
CA LYS A 18 52.34 -23.20 -20.59
C LYS A 18 51.09 -22.50 -20.10
N ARG A 19 51.09 -21.17 -19.94
CA ARG A 19 49.89 -20.36 -19.59
C ARG A 19 48.83 -20.40 -20.67
N LEU A 20 49.22 -20.32 -21.96
CA LEU A 20 48.29 -20.34 -23.09
C LEU A 20 47.56 -21.71 -23.18
N ILE A 21 48.30 -22.81 -22.99
CA ILE A 21 47.73 -24.15 -23.00
C ILE A 21 46.79 -24.37 -21.77
N ALA A 22 47.14 -23.88 -20.62
CA ALA A 22 46.28 -23.95 -19.43
C ALA A 22 44.98 -23.17 -19.59
N THR A 23 45.00 -21.99 -20.20
CA THR A 23 43.79 -21.16 -20.48
C THR A 23 42.94 -21.80 -21.54
N GLN A 24 43.51 -22.42 -22.58
CA GLN A 24 42.72 -23.14 -23.60
C GLN A 24 42.04 -24.40 -23.03
N ARG A 25 42.74 -25.16 -22.18
CA ARG A 25 42.14 -26.32 -21.48
C ARG A 25 40.97 -25.90 -20.57
N ARG A 26 41.09 -24.81 -19.82
CA ARG A 26 40.00 -24.27 -18.99
C ARG A 26 38.80 -23.80 -19.81
N ARG A 27 39.02 -23.19 -21.01
CA ARG A 27 37.93 -22.79 -21.91
C ARG A 27 37.26 -24.00 -22.56
N ARG A 28 37.95 -25.07 -22.91
CA ARG A 28 37.37 -26.32 -23.40
C ARG A 28 36.56 -27.04 -22.33
N ALA A 29 37.05 -27.16 -21.11
CA ALA A 29 36.34 -27.79 -20.00
C ALA A 29 35.04 -27.02 -19.66
N ARG A 30 35.07 -25.67 -19.65
CA ARG A 30 33.85 -24.86 -19.45
C ARG A 30 32.84 -25.03 -20.57
N ARG A 31 33.24 -25.13 -21.85
CA ARG A 31 32.32 -25.39 -22.95
C ARG A 31 31.71 -26.79 -22.92
N GLN A 32 32.45 -27.80 -22.52
CA GLN A 32 31.92 -29.16 -22.34
C GLN A 32 30.94 -29.26 -21.17
N PHE A 33 31.18 -28.51 -20.08
CA PHE A 33 30.29 -28.46 -18.92
C PHE A 33 28.98 -27.73 -19.25
N LEU A 34 29.03 -26.63 -20.01
CA LEU A 34 27.86 -25.90 -20.46
C LEU A 34 27.03 -26.70 -21.46
N PHE A 35 27.68 -27.47 -22.35
CA PHE A 35 26.95 -28.31 -23.33
C PHE A 35 26.29 -29.53 -22.67
N GLY A 36 26.93 -30.14 -21.67
CA GLY A 36 26.35 -31.22 -20.87
C GLY A 36 25.13 -30.75 -20.04
N PHE A 37 25.20 -29.55 -19.46
CA PHE A 37 24.08 -28.98 -18.68
C PHE A 37 22.89 -28.61 -19.56
N LEU A 38 23.14 -28.14 -20.79
CA LEU A 38 22.08 -27.81 -21.75
C LEU A 38 21.35 -29.07 -22.22
N LEU A 39 22.06 -30.17 -22.48
CA LEU A 39 21.46 -31.44 -22.91
C LEU A 39 20.66 -32.11 -21.79
N THR A 40 21.12 -32.05 -20.53
CA THR A 40 20.37 -32.57 -19.40
C THR A 40 19.11 -31.72 -19.10
N ALA A 41 19.18 -30.39 -19.25
CA ALA A 41 18.01 -29.53 -19.09
C ALA A 41 16.94 -29.79 -20.17
N ILE A 42 17.35 -30.02 -21.43
CA ILE A 42 16.44 -30.36 -22.54
C ILE A 42 15.83 -31.75 -22.32
N PHE A 43 16.58 -32.72 -21.85
CA PHE A 43 16.08 -34.08 -21.58
C PHE A 43 15.10 -34.11 -20.38
N ILE A 44 15.37 -33.33 -19.33
CA ILE A 44 14.43 -33.19 -18.20
C ILE A 44 13.17 -32.45 -18.64
N SER A 45 13.27 -31.42 -19.46
CA SER A 45 12.10 -30.72 -20.00
C SER A 45 11.24 -31.59 -20.91
N TRP A 46 11.86 -32.44 -21.72
CA TRP A 46 11.13 -33.40 -22.57
C TRP A 46 10.47 -34.51 -21.73
N MET A 47 11.16 -35.04 -20.74
CA MET A 47 10.66 -36.07 -19.84
C MET A 47 9.48 -35.57 -18.93
N VAL A 48 9.55 -34.30 -18.49
CA VAL A 48 8.47 -33.67 -17.73
C VAL A 48 7.25 -33.41 -18.59
N ASN A 49 7.44 -33.06 -19.87
CA ASN A 49 6.34 -32.80 -20.79
C ASN A 49 5.63 -34.09 -21.27
N ASP A 50 6.35 -35.21 -21.33
CA ASP A 50 5.79 -36.49 -21.81
C ASP A 50 5.17 -37.33 -20.67
N PHE A 51 5.65 -37.15 -19.42
CA PHE A 51 5.22 -37.94 -18.28
C PHE A 51 4.18 -37.26 -17.37
N LEU A 52 4.01 -35.93 -17.48
CA LEU A 52 3.11 -35.11 -16.65
C LEU A 52 2.01 -34.38 -17.42
N ALA A 53 1.88 -34.62 -18.72
CA ALA A 53 0.71 -34.16 -19.45
C ALA A 53 -0.46 -35.10 -19.12
N PRO A 54 -1.46 -34.69 -18.32
CA PRO A 54 -2.65 -35.49 -18.18
C PRO A 54 -3.37 -35.50 -19.53
N ASP A 55 -3.77 -36.68 -19.96
CA ASP A 55 -4.57 -36.91 -21.16
C ASP A 55 -5.90 -36.17 -21.00
N VAL A 56 -6.01 -34.98 -21.60
CA VAL A 56 -7.18 -34.08 -21.43
C VAL A 56 -8.41 -34.57 -22.21
N ASN A 57 -8.35 -35.73 -22.84
CA ASN A 57 -9.44 -36.21 -23.70
C ASN A 57 -10.37 -37.27 -23.09
N SER A 58 -10.30 -37.55 -21.79
CA SER A 58 -11.14 -38.59 -21.21
C SER A 58 -11.76 -38.34 -19.83
N VAL A 59 -11.86 -37.07 -19.38
CA VAL A 59 -12.64 -36.75 -18.19
C VAL A 59 -13.83 -35.91 -18.60
N SER A 60 -14.90 -36.52 -18.98
CA SER A 60 -16.24 -35.92 -18.89
C SER A 60 -16.57 -35.74 -17.41
N LEU A 61 -16.12 -34.61 -16.82
CA LEU A 61 -16.62 -34.15 -15.54
C LEU A 61 -18.10 -33.79 -15.76
N SER A 62 -18.99 -34.78 -15.46
CA SER A 62 -20.36 -34.47 -15.09
C SER A 62 -20.28 -33.58 -13.84
N ALA A 63 -20.04 -32.31 -14.04
CA ALA A 63 -20.21 -31.31 -13.01
C ALA A 63 -21.68 -31.31 -12.66
N LYS A 64 -21.99 -31.87 -11.49
CA LYS A 64 -23.28 -31.64 -10.87
C LYS A 64 -23.49 -30.13 -10.87
N PRO A 65 -24.52 -29.58 -11.52
CA PRO A 65 -24.71 -28.14 -11.54
C PRO A 65 -24.72 -27.66 -10.11
N ALA A 66 -23.92 -26.66 -9.82
CA ALA A 66 -24.00 -25.89 -8.59
C ALA A 66 -25.48 -25.51 -8.41
N PRO A 67 -26.05 -25.57 -7.20
CA PRO A 67 -27.41 -25.11 -6.98
C PRO A 67 -27.50 -23.70 -7.56
N SER A 68 -28.31 -23.56 -8.60
CA SER A 68 -28.62 -22.25 -9.18
C SER A 68 -29.07 -21.37 -8.03
N ALA A 69 -28.43 -20.18 -7.92
CA ALA A 69 -28.98 -19.13 -7.08
C ALA A 69 -30.49 -19.07 -7.35
N PRO A 70 -31.35 -18.90 -6.32
CA PRO A 70 -32.77 -18.89 -6.53
C PRO A 70 -33.06 -17.86 -7.63
N GLU A 71 -33.46 -18.34 -8.81
CA GLU A 71 -34.08 -17.50 -9.80
C GLU A 71 -35.30 -16.91 -9.11
N ILE A 72 -35.23 -15.65 -8.73
CA ILE A 72 -36.39 -14.87 -8.37
C ILE A 72 -37.18 -14.78 -9.67
N ASN A 73 -38.11 -15.68 -9.82
CA ASN A 73 -39.02 -15.76 -10.95
C ASN A 73 -39.99 -14.57 -10.78
N PHE A 74 -39.56 -13.40 -11.24
CA PHE A 74 -40.48 -12.29 -11.45
C PHE A 74 -41.45 -12.74 -12.55
N ASP A 75 -42.71 -12.92 -12.20
CA ASP A 75 -43.78 -13.20 -13.15
C ASP A 75 -43.86 -12.04 -14.15
N ARG A 76 -43.23 -12.25 -15.32
CA ARG A 76 -43.09 -11.20 -16.37
C ARG A 76 -44.36 -10.87 -17.07
N ARG A 77 -45.54 -11.39 -16.63
CA ARG A 77 -46.77 -11.32 -17.41
C ARG A 77 -47.54 -10.02 -17.31
N ASP A 78 -47.23 -9.15 -16.33
CA ASP A 78 -47.99 -7.90 -16.12
C ASP A 78 -47.12 -6.61 -16.11
N MET A 79 -45.84 -6.68 -16.45
CA MET A 79 -45.02 -5.47 -16.53
C MET A 79 -45.10 -4.85 -17.92
N VAL A 80 -45.99 -3.90 -18.08
CA VAL A 80 -45.91 -2.93 -19.19
C VAL A 80 -44.54 -2.23 -19.06
N PRO A 81 -43.63 -2.28 -20.04
CA PRO A 81 -42.29 -1.70 -19.89
C PRO A 81 -42.40 -0.19 -19.78
N MET A 82 -42.28 0.34 -18.56
CA MET A 82 -42.19 1.80 -18.36
C MET A 82 -40.91 2.32 -19.02
N GLN A 83 -41.04 3.39 -19.77
CA GLN A 83 -39.88 4.12 -20.29
C GLN A 83 -39.15 4.76 -19.12
N ARG A 84 -37.81 4.71 -19.15
CA ARG A 84 -36.96 5.23 -18.06
C ARG A 84 -35.89 6.16 -18.63
N SER A 85 -35.71 7.31 -17.99
CA SER A 85 -34.55 8.17 -18.21
C SER A 85 -33.76 8.32 -16.93
N SER A 86 -32.52 8.72 -17.07
CA SER A 86 -31.68 9.04 -15.93
C SER A 86 -30.88 10.31 -16.18
N SER A 87 -30.75 11.15 -15.15
CA SER A 87 -29.83 12.29 -15.10
C SER A 87 -28.77 12.03 -14.06
N GLU A 88 -27.51 12.39 -14.35
CA GLU A 88 -26.41 12.30 -13.40
C GLU A 88 -26.04 13.70 -12.91
N ASP A 89 -25.95 13.87 -11.59
CA ASP A 89 -25.53 15.11 -10.94
C ASP A 89 -24.48 14.78 -9.84
N GLN A 90 -23.72 15.77 -9.42
CA GLN A 90 -22.69 15.62 -8.41
C GLN A 90 -23.02 16.42 -7.16
N LEU A 91 -22.72 15.84 -5.99
CA LEU A 91 -22.75 16.56 -4.71
C LEU A 91 -21.71 17.68 -4.72
N LYS A 92 -22.13 18.91 -4.53
CA LYS A 92 -21.25 20.06 -4.35
C LYS A 92 -20.82 20.21 -2.88
N LYS A 93 -19.77 20.97 -2.63
CA LYS A 93 -19.37 21.28 -1.25
C LYS A 93 -20.46 21.99 -0.49
N GLY A 94 -20.91 21.41 0.61
CA GLY A 94 -22.02 21.93 1.44
C GLY A 94 -23.43 21.50 0.99
N ASP A 95 -23.56 20.76 -0.12
CA ASP A 95 -24.85 20.20 -0.54
C ASP A 95 -25.27 19.06 0.41
N SER A 96 -26.59 18.95 0.59
CA SER A 96 -27.23 17.72 1.05
C SER A 96 -27.77 16.91 -0.13
N LEU A 97 -27.97 15.61 0.06
CA LEU A 97 -28.61 14.78 -0.95
C LEU A 97 -30.04 15.26 -1.26
N ALA A 98 -30.77 15.80 -0.28
CA ALA A 98 -32.06 16.43 -0.49
C ALA A 98 -31.98 17.64 -1.45
N ALA A 99 -30.95 18.49 -1.28
CA ALA A 99 -30.75 19.65 -2.15
C ALA A 99 -30.41 19.22 -3.59
N LEU A 100 -29.63 18.15 -3.76
CA LEU A 100 -29.35 17.58 -5.08
C LEU A 100 -30.61 17.03 -5.74
N LEU A 101 -31.47 16.30 -5.03
CA LEU A 101 -32.74 15.77 -5.54
C LEU A 101 -33.67 16.91 -5.93
N ALA A 102 -33.81 17.95 -5.11
CA ALA A 102 -34.59 19.12 -5.39
C ALA A 102 -34.10 19.86 -6.65
N ARG A 103 -32.80 20.03 -6.82
CA ARG A 103 -32.18 20.62 -8.03
C ARG A 103 -32.47 19.81 -9.30
N ASN A 104 -32.63 18.50 -9.15
CA ASN A 104 -33.07 17.60 -10.21
C ASN A 104 -34.60 17.51 -10.33
N GLY A 105 -35.37 18.46 -9.75
CA GLY A 105 -36.83 18.56 -9.89
C GLY A 105 -37.62 17.47 -9.16
N VAL A 106 -37.07 16.87 -8.10
CA VAL A 106 -37.79 15.91 -7.24
C VAL A 106 -38.58 16.68 -6.19
N ALA A 107 -39.87 16.38 -6.07
CA ALA A 107 -40.73 17.03 -5.09
C ALA A 107 -40.28 16.73 -3.65
N ALA A 108 -40.38 17.70 -2.74
CA ALA A 108 -39.86 17.59 -1.38
C ALA A 108 -40.36 16.35 -0.61
N GLY A 109 -41.65 16.01 -0.76
CA GLY A 109 -42.24 14.83 -0.14
C GLY A 109 -41.68 13.51 -0.66
N GLU A 110 -41.48 13.41 -1.98
CA GLU A 110 -40.89 12.22 -2.61
C GLU A 110 -39.41 12.09 -2.24
N ALA A 111 -38.66 13.20 -2.26
CA ALA A 111 -37.26 13.21 -1.83
C ALA A 111 -37.13 12.75 -0.37
N GLN A 112 -38.01 13.25 0.52
CA GLN A 112 -37.97 12.83 1.95
C GLN A 112 -38.28 11.34 2.11
N ALA A 113 -39.31 10.82 1.45
CA ALA A 113 -39.65 9.38 1.51
C ALA A 113 -38.52 8.49 0.99
N ALA A 114 -37.88 8.88 -0.12
CA ALA A 114 -36.72 8.17 -0.67
C ALA A 114 -35.50 8.22 0.26
N LEU A 115 -35.27 9.37 0.91
CA LEU A 115 -34.16 9.51 1.89
C LEU A 115 -34.43 8.74 3.19
N ASP A 116 -35.68 8.61 3.61
CA ASP A 116 -36.04 7.82 4.79
C ASP A 116 -35.83 6.31 4.51
N SER A 117 -36.14 5.85 3.30
CA SER A 117 -35.79 4.52 2.86
C SER A 117 -34.25 4.32 2.80
N LEU A 118 -33.49 5.30 2.29
CA LEU A 118 -32.03 5.22 2.22
C LEU A 118 -31.40 5.01 3.59
N LYS A 119 -31.92 5.62 4.65
CA LYS A 119 -31.38 5.53 6.03
C LYS A 119 -31.31 4.10 6.57
N THR A 120 -32.14 3.20 6.07
CA THR A 120 -32.10 1.78 6.50
C THR A 120 -30.82 1.08 6.10
N GLU A 121 -30.21 1.52 5.00
CA GLU A 121 -29.04 0.90 4.41
C GLU A 121 -27.80 1.79 4.42
N PHE A 122 -27.97 3.11 4.33
CA PHE A 122 -26.85 4.04 4.19
C PHE A 122 -27.16 5.41 4.81
N ASP A 123 -26.20 5.93 5.58
CA ASP A 123 -26.29 7.29 6.12
C ASP A 123 -25.78 8.32 5.09
N ALA A 124 -26.69 9.11 4.53
CA ALA A 124 -26.35 10.14 3.54
C ALA A 124 -25.34 11.21 4.03
N ARG A 125 -25.12 11.33 5.35
CA ARG A 125 -24.11 12.24 5.93
C ARG A 125 -22.67 11.78 5.63
N ASN A 126 -22.47 10.52 5.27
CA ASN A 126 -21.17 9.98 4.89
C ASN A 126 -20.80 10.29 3.44
N LEU A 127 -21.71 10.87 2.65
CA LEU A 127 -21.42 11.26 1.28
C LEU A 127 -20.41 12.40 1.23
N GLN A 128 -19.49 12.31 0.27
CA GLN A 128 -18.45 13.30 0.05
C GLN A 128 -18.76 14.21 -1.15
N PRO A 129 -18.33 15.47 -1.13
CA PRO A 129 -18.41 16.34 -2.31
C PRO A 129 -17.75 15.68 -3.52
N GLY A 130 -18.38 15.80 -4.70
CA GLY A 130 -17.92 15.18 -5.94
C GLY A 130 -18.52 13.80 -6.22
N GLN A 131 -19.17 13.17 -5.24
CA GLN A 131 -19.88 11.91 -5.48
C GLN A 131 -21.05 12.11 -6.42
N LYS A 132 -21.18 11.19 -7.37
CA LYS A 132 -22.21 11.19 -8.39
C LYS A 132 -23.45 10.50 -7.87
N VAL A 133 -24.60 11.10 -8.19
CA VAL A 133 -25.93 10.56 -7.94
C VAL A 133 -26.65 10.52 -9.25
N ARG A 134 -27.20 9.37 -9.61
CA ARG A 134 -28.00 9.22 -10.81
C ARG A 134 -29.47 9.14 -10.42
N VAL A 135 -30.25 10.10 -10.89
CA VAL A 135 -31.67 10.22 -10.60
C VAL A 135 -32.48 9.62 -11.75
N PHE A 136 -33.42 8.75 -11.43
CA PHE A 136 -34.28 8.03 -12.37
C PHE A 136 -35.66 8.64 -12.44
N ARG A 137 -36.21 8.71 -13.67
CA ARG A 137 -37.59 9.06 -13.94
C ARG A 137 -38.23 7.97 -14.78
N ALA A 138 -39.51 7.73 -14.58
CA ALA A 138 -40.30 6.77 -15.33
C ALA A 138 -41.62 7.39 -15.79
N TRP A 139 -42.14 6.93 -16.93
CA TRP A 139 -43.42 7.30 -17.47
C TRP A 139 -44.10 6.13 -18.19
N PRO A 140 -45.44 6.15 -18.32
CA PRO A 140 -46.17 5.11 -19.03
C PRO A 140 -45.71 5.00 -20.50
N PRO A 141 -45.77 3.80 -21.09
CA PRO A 141 -45.44 3.60 -22.50
C PRO A 141 -46.41 4.37 -23.40
N GLY A 142 -45.87 4.97 -24.46
CA GLY A 142 -46.65 5.75 -25.46
C GLY A 142 -46.78 7.26 -25.18
N ASP A 143 -46.20 7.75 -24.07
CA ASP A 143 -46.15 9.20 -23.79
C ASP A 143 -44.74 9.74 -24.11
N ASP A 144 -44.44 9.87 -25.42
CA ASP A 144 -43.14 10.35 -25.90
C ASP A 144 -42.97 11.88 -25.81
N THR A 145 -44.01 12.59 -25.33
CA THR A 145 -44.07 14.04 -25.49
C THR A 145 -43.35 14.84 -24.39
N LYS A 146 -42.95 14.21 -23.28
CA LYS A 146 -42.39 14.96 -22.14
C LYS A 146 -41.32 14.19 -21.33
N LEU A 147 -40.19 13.95 -21.94
CA LEU A 147 -39.01 13.32 -21.28
C LEU A 147 -38.56 14.03 -19.99
N SER A 148 -38.90 15.29 -19.78
CA SER A 148 -38.56 16.08 -18.59
C SER A 148 -39.54 15.98 -17.43
N GLU A 149 -40.76 15.50 -17.65
CA GLU A 149 -41.88 15.49 -16.68
C GLU A 149 -42.21 14.09 -16.13
N GLY A 150 -41.38 13.07 -16.39
CA GLY A 150 -41.57 11.72 -15.83
C GLY A 150 -41.60 11.71 -14.30
N GLN A 151 -42.39 10.80 -13.73
CA GLN A 151 -42.48 10.60 -12.30
C GLN A 151 -41.12 10.20 -11.72
N PHE A 152 -40.73 10.72 -10.55
CA PHE A 152 -39.52 10.29 -9.85
C PHE A 152 -39.62 8.82 -9.52
N ALA A 153 -38.67 8.03 -10.08
CA ALA A 153 -38.61 6.57 -9.93
C ALA A 153 -37.52 6.12 -8.93
N GLY A 154 -36.69 7.06 -8.46
CA GLY A 154 -35.65 6.77 -7.51
C GLY A 154 -34.28 7.34 -7.93
N PHE A 155 -33.27 6.89 -7.27
CA PHE A 155 -31.88 7.27 -7.57
C PHE A 155 -30.91 6.15 -7.21
N ASP A 156 -29.70 6.20 -7.77
CA ASP A 156 -28.58 5.38 -7.30
C ASP A 156 -27.36 6.24 -7.01
N LEU A 157 -26.49 5.70 -6.16
CA LEU A 157 -25.22 6.30 -5.81
C LEU A 157 -24.17 5.20 -5.50
N ILE A 158 -22.91 5.58 -5.62
CA ILE A 158 -21.78 4.69 -5.33
C ILE A 158 -21.02 5.29 -4.15
N PRO A 159 -21.41 4.95 -2.90
CA PRO A 159 -20.76 5.49 -1.71
C PRO A 159 -19.32 4.99 -1.58
N GLU A 160 -19.09 3.76 -1.98
CA GLU A 160 -17.80 3.07 -1.97
C GLU A 160 -17.57 2.36 -3.31
N PRO A 161 -16.34 2.20 -3.77
CA PRO A 161 -16.04 1.62 -5.09
C PRO A 161 -16.72 0.26 -5.36
N ARG A 162 -16.85 -0.58 -4.32
CA ARG A 162 -17.40 -1.94 -4.39
C ARG A 162 -18.89 -2.03 -4.12
N GLN A 163 -19.51 -0.93 -3.73
CA GLN A 163 -20.93 -0.92 -3.34
C GLN A 163 -21.69 0.13 -4.14
N LYS A 164 -22.86 -0.28 -4.59
CA LYS A 164 -23.86 0.60 -5.19
C LYS A 164 -25.12 0.53 -4.33
N VAL A 165 -25.65 1.68 -3.99
CA VAL A 165 -26.93 1.81 -3.29
C VAL A 165 -27.96 2.31 -4.27
N ILE A 166 -29.08 1.62 -4.36
CA ILE A 166 -30.19 1.93 -5.26
C ILE A 166 -31.42 2.15 -4.40
N VAL A 167 -32.04 3.32 -4.57
CA VAL A 167 -33.36 3.64 -4.01
C VAL A 167 -34.35 3.62 -5.18
N GLN A 168 -35.30 2.70 -5.11
CA GLN A 168 -36.27 2.47 -6.17
C GLN A 168 -37.69 2.67 -5.66
N ARG A 169 -38.56 3.33 -6.46
CA ARG A 169 -39.98 3.42 -6.19
C ARG A 169 -40.65 2.09 -6.54
N LEU A 170 -41.48 1.60 -5.63
CA LEU A 170 -42.33 0.44 -5.81
C LEU A 170 -43.67 0.85 -6.44
N ASP A 171 -44.46 -0.14 -6.92
CA ASP A 171 -45.77 0.09 -7.56
C ASP A 171 -46.79 0.70 -6.60
N ASP A 172 -46.65 0.47 -5.29
CA ASP A 172 -47.50 1.08 -4.25
C ASP A 172 -47.08 2.53 -3.87
N GLY A 173 -46.04 3.07 -4.54
CA GLY A 173 -45.54 4.42 -4.34
C GLY A 173 -44.51 4.57 -3.22
N ARG A 174 -44.27 3.55 -2.44
CA ARG A 174 -43.19 3.52 -1.43
C ARG A 174 -41.79 3.39 -2.08
N PHE A 175 -40.77 3.74 -1.35
CA PHE A 175 -39.37 3.54 -1.79
C PHE A 175 -38.74 2.39 -1.04
N GLU A 176 -37.96 1.60 -1.76
CA GLU A 176 -37.11 0.52 -1.21
C GLU A 176 -35.66 0.80 -1.55
N THR A 177 -34.79 0.53 -0.57
CA THR A 177 -33.34 0.66 -0.74
C THR A 177 -32.68 -0.70 -0.78
N THR A 178 -31.84 -0.92 -1.80
CA THR A 178 -31.04 -2.13 -1.95
C THR A 178 -29.57 -1.80 -2.10
N ARG A 179 -28.69 -2.65 -1.52
CA ARG A 179 -27.25 -2.63 -1.75
C ARG A 179 -26.87 -3.68 -2.78
N GLN A 180 -26.09 -3.30 -3.75
CA GLN A 180 -25.54 -4.21 -4.74
C GLN A 180 -24.01 -4.18 -4.69
N ASN A 181 -23.40 -5.34 -4.67
CA ASN A 181 -21.97 -5.45 -4.85
C ASN A 181 -21.60 -5.15 -6.30
N ARG A 182 -20.63 -4.28 -6.49
CA ARG A 182 -20.03 -3.99 -7.80
C ARG A 182 -18.79 -4.85 -7.97
N PRO A 183 -18.79 -5.80 -8.92
CA PRO A 183 -17.57 -6.55 -9.23
C PRO A 183 -16.54 -5.61 -9.84
N LEU A 184 -15.33 -5.62 -9.30
CA LEU A 184 -14.19 -4.87 -9.81
C LEU A 184 -13.17 -5.86 -10.38
N SER A 185 -12.61 -5.55 -11.55
CA SER A 185 -11.51 -6.30 -12.15
C SER A 185 -10.18 -5.71 -11.73
N GLU A 186 -9.28 -6.53 -11.17
CA GLU A 186 -7.94 -6.10 -10.79
C GLU A 186 -6.97 -6.23 -11.96
N LYS A 187 -6.20 -5.17 -12.22
CA LYS A 187 -5.16 -5.13 -13.24
C LYS A 187 -3.84 -4.71 -12.62
N TYR A 188 -2.77 -5.26 -13.16
CA TYR A 188 -1.40 -5.01 -12.72
C TYR A 188 -0.73 -3.96 -13.59
N PHE A 189 0.07 -3.10 -12.96
CA PHE A 189 0.83 -2.03 -13.60
C PHE A 189 2.27 -2.08 -13.09
N VAL A 190 3.20 -1.72 -13.95
CA VAL A 190 4.63 -1.61 -13.63
C VAL A 190 5.09 -0.19 -13.90
N ALA A 191 5.74 0.41 -12.93
CA ALA A 191 6.58 1.59 -13.09
C ALA A 191 8.04 1.15 -12.90
N ASP A 192 8.88 1.43 -13.89
CA ASP A 192 10.32 1.24 -13.86
C ASP A 192 10.95 2.53 -14.36
N THR A 193 11.67 3.23 -13.48
CA THR A 193 12.12 4.59 -13.78
C THR A 193 13.39 4.95 -13.02
N LEU A 194 14.17 5.85 -13.61
CA LEU A 194 15.31 6.47 -12.94
C LEU A 194 14.85 7.68 -12.12
N ILE A 195 15.45 7.84 -10.96
CA ILE A 195 15.22 8.99 -10.09
C ILE A 195 16.07 10.14 -10.60
N THR A 196 15.41 11.23 -10.99
CA THR A 196 16.10 12.46 -11.46
C THR A 196 16.13 13.55 -10.41
N SER A 197 15.14 13.60 -9.51
CA SER A 197 15.03 14.63 -8.46
C SER A 197 14.67 14.01 -7.11
N SER A 198 13.57 13.25 -7.07
CA SER A 198 13.11 12.61 -5.85
C SER A 198 12.36 11.30 -6.18
N VAL A 199 12.29 10.40 -5.21
CA VAL A 199 11.47 9.17 -5.32
C VAL A 199 10.00 9.52 -5.56
N TYR A 200 9.51 10.58 -4.92
CA TYR A 200 8.13 11.04 -5.10
C TYR A 200 7.85 11.42 -6.56
N GLU A 201 8.66 12.30 -7.14
CA GLU A 201 8.49 12.76 -8.53
C GLU A 201 8.68 11.62 -9.53
N ALA A 202 9.68 10.76 -9.33
CA ALA A 202 9.93 9.60 -10.18
C ALA A 202 8.73 8.65 -10.22
N ALA A 203 8.17 8.30 -9.06
CA ALA A 203 6.99 7.44 -8.96
C ALA A 203 5.74 8.11 -9.59
N ARG A 204 5.52 9.40 -9.30
CA ARG A 204 4.38 10.16 -9.83
C ARG A 204 4.41 10.29 -11.35
N SER A 205 5.55 10.68 -11.91
CA SER A 205 5.72 10.81 -13.37
C SER A 205 5.56 9.48 -14.11
N SER A 206 5.84 8.36 -13.43
CA SER A 206 5.62 7.00 -13.95
C SER A 206 4.20 6.48 -13.72
N GLY A 207 3.26 7.33 -13.29
CA GLY A 207 1.84 7.00 -13.18
C GLY A 207 1.41 6.36 -11.86
N VAL A 208 2.30 6.26 -10.86
CA VAL A 208 1.93 5.75 -9.53
C VAL A 208 1.08 6.79 -8.79
N ALA A 209 -0.05 6.37 -8.24
CA ALA A 209 -0.97 7.28 -7.53
C ALA A 209 -0.36 7.85 -6.24
N PRO A 210 -0.76 9.07 -5.79
CA PRO A 210 -0.16 9.72 -4.62
C PRO A 210 -0.21 8.91 -3.33
N ASN A 211 -1.30 8.19 -3.09
CA ASN A 211 -1.45 7.31 -1.93
C ASN A 211 -0.46 6.15 -1.97
N LEU A 212 -0.27 5.51 -3.12
CA LEU A 212 0.72 4.43 -3.30
C LEU A 212 2.16 4.96 -3.18
N VAL A 213 2.43 6.20 -3.64
CA VAL A 213 3.74 6.83 -3.42
C VAL A 213 4.00 7.06 -1.94
N ALA A 214 3.00 7.48 -1.17
CA ALA A 214 3.14 7.63 0.28
C ALA A 214 3.45 6.28 0.96
N ASP A 215 2.78 5.20 0.55
CA ASP A 215 3.03 3.85 1.06
C ASP A 215 4.43 3.35 0.69
N LEU A 216 4.88 3.59 -0.54
CA LEU A 216 6.22 3.28 -1.00
C LEU A 216 7.29 3.99 -0.17
N ILE A 217 7.14 5.30 0.07
CA ILE A 217 8.05 6.07 0.91
C ILE A 217 8.08 5.51 2.34
N ARG A 218 6.91 5.16 2.88
CA ARG A 218 6.80 4.55 4.21
C ARG A 218 7.54 3.20 4.27
N LEU A 219 7.40 2.34 3.25
CA LEU A 219 8.10 1.05 3.19
C LEU A 219 9.62 1.21 3.24
N PHE A 220 10.17 2.10 2.43
CA PHE A 220 11.61 2.32 2.40
C PHE A 220 12.14 3.12 3.61
N SER A 221 11.30 3.86 4.34
CA SER A 221 11.72 4.68 5.49
C SER A 221 12.35 3.88 6.63
N PHE A 222 12.14 2.57 6.66
CA PHE A 222 12.80 1.67 7.61
C PHE A 222 14.26 1.39 7.26
N SER A 223 14.65 1.56 5.98
CA SER A 223 15.96 1.16 5.46
C SER A 223 16.74 2.29 4.79
N VAL A 224 16.07 3.33 4.31
CA VAL A 224 16.64 4.42 3.50
C VAL A 224 16.41 5.78 4.17
N ASP A 225 17.46 6.59 4.24
CA ASP A 225 17.36 8.02 4.55
C ASP A 225 17.20 8.80 3.24
N PHE A 226 15.96 9.12 2.86
CA PHE A 226 15.65 9.78 1.58
C PHE A 226 16.35 11.12 1.35
N GLN A 227 16.80 11.80 2.42
CA GLN A 227 17.51 13.06 2.30
C GLN A 227 19.01 12.89 2.00
N ARG A 228 19.57 11.70 2.27
CA ARG A 228 21.02 11.47 2.20
C ARG A 228 21.42 10.37 1.26
N ASP A 229 20.56 9.35 1.12
CA ASP A 229 20.90 8.14 0.42
C ASP A 229 20.50 8.17 -1.04
N ILE A 230 19.40 8.87 -1.38
CA ILE A 230 18.87 8.96 -2.75
C ILE A 230 19.73 9.89 -3.61
N ARG A 231 20.00 9.45 -4.84
CA ARG A 231 20.78 10.19 -5.84
C ARG A 231 20.10 10.13 -7.19
N GLU A 232 20.45 11.10 -8.03
CA GLU A 232 20.16 11.06 -9.45
C GLU A 232 20.78 9.79 -10.08
N GLY A 233 19.99 9.08 -10.91
CA GLY A 233 20.38 7.83 -11.53
C GLY A 233 20.06 6.58 -10.73
N ASP A 234 19.59 6.68 -9.47
CA ASP A 234 19.03 5.54 -8.75
C ASP A 234 17.77 5.05 -9.46
N GLN A 235 17.51 3.73 -9.41
CA GLN A 235 16.38 3.10 -10.09
C GLN A 235 15.27 2.73 -9.12
N LEU A 236 14.03 3.02 -9.49
CA LEU A 236 12.82 2.65 -8.80
C LEU A 236 11.97 1.73 -9.67
N GLU A 237 11.66 0.53 -9.16
CA GLU A 237 10.74 -0.43 -9.77
C GLU A 237 9.52 -0.62 -8.86
N VAL A 238 8.31 -0.55 -9.39
CA VAL A 238 7.06 -0.74 -8.64
C VAL A 238 6.10 -1.58 -9.44
N LEU A 239 5.66 -2.72 -8.91
CA LEU A 239 4.51 -3.48 -9.39
C LEU A 239 3.33 -3.20 -8.47
N TYR A 240 2.25 -2.68 -9.01
CA TYR A 240 1.07 -2.31 -8.24
C TYR A 240 -0.21 -2.68 -8.96
N THR A 241 -1.33 -2.66 -8.25
CA THR A 241 -2.65 -2.99 -8.80
C THR A 241 -3.54 -1.76 -8.87
N ARG A 242 -4.51 -1.84 -9.77
CA ARG A 242 -5.66 -0.94 -9.89
C ARG A 242 -6.91 -1.75 -10.14
N ARG A 243 -8.03 -1.28 -9.63
CA ARG A 243 -9.32 -1.94 -9.80
C ARG A 243 -10.24 -1.09 -10.66
N PHE A 244 -10.82 -1.77 -11.65
CA PHE A 244 -11.66 -1.17 -12.69
C PHE A 244 -13.07 -1.73 -12.60
N ASP A 245 -14.04 -0.90 -12.90
CA ASP A 245 -15.44 -1.32 -13.01
C ASP A 245 -15.72 -2.02 -14.36
N GLN A 246 -16.98 -2.42 -14.55
CA GLN A 246 -17.43 -3.11 -15.76
C GLN A 246 -17.27 -2.28 -17.04
N ASN A 247 -17.23 -0.95 -16.94
CA ASN A 247 -17.01 -0.02 -18.04
C ASN A 247 -15.51 0.27 -18.26
N ASN A 248 -14.61 -0.49 -17.60
CA ASN A 248 -13.19 -0.26 -17.63
C ASN A 248 -12.75 1.12 -17.12
N GLN A 249 -13.54 1.74 -16.25
CA GLN A 249 -13.18 2.97 -15.57
C GLN A 249 -12.50 2.65 -14.25
N LEU A 250 -11.46 3.42 -13.91
CA LEU A 250 -10.75 3.28 -12.65
C LEU A 250 -11.72 3.55 -11.49
N ALA A 251 -11.95 2.53 -10.67
CA ALA A 251 -12.83 2.60 -9.51
C ALA A 251 -12.03 2.79 -8.20
N GLU A 252 -10.86 2.17 -8.10
CA GLU A 252 -10.07 2.17 -6.88
C GLU A 252 -8.58 1.96 -7.23
N GLU A 253 -7.68 2.73 -6.61
CA GLU A 253 -6.27 2.39 -6.58
C GLU A 253 -6.09 1.17 -5.68
N GLY A 254 -5.29 0.21 -6.15
CA GLY A 254 -5.04 -1.01 -5.40
C GLY A 254 -3.90 -0.87 -4.41
N GLU A 255 -2.95 -1.78 -4.47
CA GLU A 255 -1.83 -1.87 -3.54
C GLU A 255 -0.51 -2.16 -4.26
N ILE A 256 0.60 -1.90 -3.59
CA ILE A 256 1.93 -2.26 -4.07
C ILE A 256 2.12 -3.77 -3.84
N ILE A 257 2.39 -4.51 -4.90
CA ILE A 257 2.68 -5.95 -4.84
C ILE A 257 4.17 -6.20 -4.67
N PHE A 258 4.98 -5.37 -5.33
CA PHE A 258 6.43 -5.41 -5.28
C PHE A 258 6.98 -4.02 -5.47
N VAL A 259 8.08 -3.73 -4.76
CA VAL A 259 8.84 -2.50 -4.96
C VAL A 259 10.32 -2.78 -4.78
N ALA A 260 11.15 -2.19 -5.63
CA ALA A 260 12.59 -2.21 -5.47
C ALA A 260 13.19 -0.83 -5.70
N LEU A 261 14.20 -0.52 -4.93
CA LEU A 261 15.03 0.66 -5.04
C LEU A 261 16.49 0.22 -5.18
N THR A 262 17.10 0.53 -6.31
CA THR A 262 18.52 0.31 -6.54
C THR A 262 19.27 1.61 -6.30
N ASN A 263 20.07 1.65 -5.26
CA ASN A 263 20.87 2.79 -4.84
C ASN A 263 22.32 2.37 -4.71
N ARG A 264 23.25 3.08 -5.36
CA ARG A 264 24.70 2.78 -5.32
C ARG A 264 25.04 1.31 -5.64
N GLY A 265 24.28 0.68 -6.52
CA GLY A 265 24.43 -0.73 -6.88
C GLY A 265 23.90 -1.71 -5.83
N GLN A 266 23.33 -1.24 -4.74
CA GLN A 266 22.60 -2.08 -3.78
C GLN A 266 21.11 -2.02 -4.10
N ARG A 267 20.51 -3.19 -4.29
CA ARG A 267 19.08 -3.34 -4.54
C ARG A 267 18.37 -3.73 -3.26
N LEU A 268 17.45 -2.87 -2.82
CA LEU A 268 16.49 -3.15 -1.75
C LEU A 268 15.17 -3.51 -2.39
N ALA A 269 14.67 -4.70 -2.17
CA ALA A 269 13.45 -5.20 -2.80
C ALA A 269 12.51 -5.79 -1.76
N TYR A 270 11.21 -5.49 -1.90
CA TYR A 270 10.17 -5.87 -0.96
C TYR A 270 8.94 -6.39 -1.70
N TRP A 271 8.35 -7.47 -1.20
CA TRP A 271 7.18 -8.14 -1.75
C TRP A 271 6.06 -8.17 -0.73
N LEU A 272 4.87 -7.85 -1.16
CA LEU A 272 3.66 -8.06 -0.38
C LEU A 272 3.34 -9.55 -0.33
N HIS A 273 3.22 -10.10 0.87
CA HIS A 273 2.89 -11.50 1.08
C HIS A 273 1.92 -11.66 2.25
N ASN A 274 0.95 -12.55 2.07
CA ASN A 274 0.04 -12.97 3.14
C ASN A 274 0.60 -14.21 3.82
N GLN A 275 0.67 -14.17 5.14
CA GLN A 275 0.97 -15.38 5.92
C GLN A 275 -0.27 -16.22 6.21
N ASP A 276 -1.31 -15.55 6.66
CA ASP A 276 -2.63 -16.08 6.94
C ASP A 276 -3.63 -15.03 6.44
N ASP A 277 -4.88 -15.37 6.20
CA ASP A 277 -5.87 -14.51 5.52
C ASP A 277 -6.13 -13.13 6.15
N GLU A 278 -5.52 -12.81 7.29
CA GLU A 278 -5.83 -11.61 8.08
C GLU A 278 -4.80 -10.47 7.98
N GLU A 279 -3.49 -10.72 7.81
CA GLU A 279 -2.50 -9.63 7.78
C GLU A 279 -1.51 -9.75 6.61
N ARG A 280 -1.49 -8.71 5.76
CA ARG A 280 -0.55 -8.56 4.65
C ARG A 280 0.67 -7.76 5.08
N HIS A 281 1.86 -8.34 4.90
CA HIS A 281 3.11 -7.69 5.23
C HIS A 281 4.09 -7.71 4.06
N TYR A 282 5.01 -6.75 4.08
CA TYR A 282 6.10 -6.72 3.11
C TYR A 282 7.34 -7.40 3.69
N TYR A 283 7.94 -8.23 2.86
CA TYR A 283 9.14 -9.01 3.21
C TYR A 283 10.27 -8.73 2.23
N ASP A 284 11.52 -8.77 2.74
CA ASP A 284 12.73 -8.75 1.92
C ASP A 284 13.01 -10.13 1.28
N GLU A 285 14.09 -10.21 0.50
CA GLU A 285 14.49 -11.45 -0.20
C GLU A 285 14.71 -12.64 0.75
N GLN A 286 15.02 -12.40 2.00
CA GLN A 286 15.26 -13.42 3.01
C GLN A 286 14.00 -13.77 3.82
N GLY A 287 12.85 -13.21 3.45
CA GLY A 287 11.59 -13.44 4.19
C GLY A 287 11.52 -12.72 5.53
N ARG A 288 12.33 -11.67 5.72
CA ARG A 288 12.28 -10.83 6.91
C ARG A 288 11.35 -9.66 6.67
N SER A 289 10.44 -9.40 7.62
CA SER A 289 9.53 -8.26 7.52
C SER A 289 10.30 -6.95 7.35
N VAL A 290 9.84 -6.13 6.43
CA VAL A 290 10.34 -4.75 6.24
C VAL A 290 10.08 -3.92 7.48
N GLN A 291 8.93 -4.13 8.11
CA GLN A 291 8.62 -3.49 9.38
C GLN A 291 9.58 -3.97 10.45
N ARG A 292 10.22 -3.03 11.12
CA ARG A 292 11.04 -3.30 12.29
C ARG A 292 10.17 -3.33 13.54
N LEU A 293 10.67 -3.99 14.57
CA LEU A 293 10.02 -4.04 15.86
C LEU A 293 9.60 -2.65 16.37
N LEU A 294 10.40 -1.63 16.09
CA LEU A 294 10.11 -0.24 16.45
C LEU A 294 10.36 0.70 15.27
N MET A 295 9.48 1.67 15.08
CA MET A 295 9.68 2.82 14.18
C MET A 295 10.78 3.72 14.71
N ARG A 296 11.65 4.20 13.83
CA ARG A 296 12.69 5.19 14.19
C ARG A 296 12.15 6.59 14.35
N THR A 297 11.06 6.91 13.64
CA THR A 297 10.43 8.24 13.64
C THR A 297 8.91 8.04 13.78
N PRO A 298 8.35 8.16 15.00
CA PRO A 298 6.93 7.94 15.25
C PRO A 298 6.07 9.22 15.05
N VAL A 299 6.49 10.11 14.16
CA VAL A 299 5.78 11.35 13.77
C VAL A 299 6.07 11.64 12.31
N ASP A 300 5.03 11.74 11.48
CA ASP A 300 5.19 12.01 10.05
C ASP A 300 5.59 13.46 9.78
N GLY A 301 6.45 13.68 8.78
CA GLY A 301 6.89 15.00 8.34
C GLY A 301 7.73 15.78 9.35
N ALA A 302 8.09 15.20 10.49
CA ALA A 302 8.85 15.86 11.54
C ALA A 302 10.34 15.94 11.21
N ARG A 303 10.95 17.10 11.53
CA ARG A 303 12.40 17.29 11.42
C ARG A 303 13.09 16.89 12.72
N LEU A 304 14.13 16.04 12.64
CA LEU A 304 15.00 15.75 13.78
C LEU A 304 15.71 17.04 14.24
N SER A 305 15.31 17.58 15.37
CA SER A 305 15.84 18.83 15.92
C SER A 305 16.96 18.61 16.95
N SER A 306 16.94 17.46 17.67
CA SER A 306 18.03 17.11 18.57
C SER A 306 18.26 15.60 18.63
N ARG A 307 19.54 15.23 18.80
CA ARG A 307 20.00 13.83 18.84
C ARG A 307 20.19 13.36 20.28
N TYR A 308 20.20 12.03 20.47
CA TYR A 308 20.63 11.37 21.68
C TYR A 308 22.12 11.69 21.98
N GLY A 309 22.45 11.91 23.26
CA GLY A 309 23.83 12.07 23.71
C GLY A 309 24.04 13.24 24.67
N MET A 310 25.28 13.40 25.12
CA MET A 310 25.64 14.51 26.03
C MET A 310 25.52 15.85 25.31
N ARG A 311 24.74 16.77 25.85
CA ARG A 311 24.60 18.14 25.33
C ARG A 311 24.33 19.16 26.43
N ARG A 312 24.68 20.43 26.19
CA ARG A 312 24.24 21.52 27.06
C ARG A 312 22.72 21.63 27.03
N HIS A 313 22.10 21.53 28.19
CA HIS A 313 20.65 21.62 28.29
C HIS A 313 20.19 23.05 27.93
N PRO A 314 19.24 23.21 26.95
CA PRO A 314 18.89 24.53 26.42
C PRO A 314 18.24 25.46 27.43
N ILE A 315 17.60 24.93 28.49
CA ILE A 315 16.92 25.69 29.54
C ILE A 315 17.78 25.74 30.82
N LEU A 316 18.34 24.58 31.22
CA LEU A 316 19.04 24.46 32.50
C LEU A 316 20.52 24.87 32.43
N GLY A 317 21.10 25.00 31.23
CA GLY A 317 22.44 25.54 31.00
C GLY A 317 23.61 24.62 31.33
N TYR A 318 23.44 23.50 32.03
CA TYR A 318 24.47 22.51 32.32
C TYR A 318 24.45 21.33 31.33
N THR A 319 25.56 20.60 31.26
CA THR A 319 25.67 19.42 30.38
C THR A 319 24.91 18.26 30.96
N ARG A 320 23.97 17.72 30.19
CA ARG A 320 23.12 16.58 30.56
C ARG A 320 22.99 15.60 29.41
N LEU A 321 22.82 14.32 29.73
CA LEU A 321 22.47 13.31 28.75
C LEU A 321 21.05 13.55 28.23
N HIS A 322 20.93 13.80 26.90
CA HIS A 322 19.67 13.76 26.20
C HIS A 322 19.32 12.30 25.91
N ARG A 323 18.30 11.78 26.57
CA ARG A 323 17.95 10.35 26.60
C ARG A 323 17.20 9.86 25.37
N GLY A 324 16.85 10.77 24.43
CA GLY A 324 16.01 10.46 23.27
C GLY A 324 16.39 11.26 22.04
N LEU A 325 15.43 11.31 21.13
CA LEU A 325 15.45 12.14 19.92
C LEU A 325 14.33 13.16 20.04
N ASP A 326 14.61 14.41 19.64
CA ASP A 326 13.59 15.44 19.56
C ASP A 326 13.18 15.64 18.09
N PHE A 327 11.90 15.48 17.81
CA PHE A 327 11.29 15.66 16.50
C PHE A 327 10.40 16.90 16.50
N ALA A 328 10.88 17.99 15.88
CA ALA A 328 10.13 19.23 15.74
C ALA A 328 8.99 19.04 14.72
N ALA A 329 7.77 19.33 15.15
CA ALA A 329 6.56 19.30 14.35
C ALA A 329 5.52 20.28 14.92
N PRO A 330 4.54 20.76 14.14
CA PRO A 330 3.46 21.63 14.62
C PRO A 330 2.67 20.98 15.77
N VAL A 331 2.12 21.83 16.66
CA VAL A 331 1.19 21.36 17.71
C VAL A 331 0.00 20.65 17.05
N GLY A 332 -0.39 19.50 17.59
CA GLY A 332 -1.51 18.70 17.07
C GLY A 332 -1.11 17.69 16.00
N THR A 333 0.15 17.64 15.55
CA THR A 333 0.63 16.58 14.65
C THR A 333 0.47 15.21 15.32
N PRO A 334 -0.10 14.20 14.65
CA PRO A 334 -0.28 12.86 15.22
C PRO A 334 1.05 12.22 15.63
N ILE A 335 1.06 11.59 16.81
CA ILE A 335 2.14 10.75 17.32
C ILE A 335 1.67 9.30 17.26
N TYR A 336 2.50 8.44 16.69
CA TYR A 336 2.19 7.03 16.49
C TYR A 336 2.91 6.14 17.49
N ALA A 337 2.29 5.00 17.85
CA ALA A 337 2.98 3.93 18.57
C ALA A 337 4.13 3.40 17.71
N ALA A 338 5.35 3.43 18.24
CA ALA A 338 6.53 3.00 17.48
C ALA A 338 6.55 1.48 17.21
N GLY A 339 5.81 0.70 17.98
CA GLY A 339 5.66 -0.76 17.83
C GLY A 339 4.38 -1.23 18.45
N ASP A 340 3.99 -2.47 18.18
CA ASP A 340 2.94 -3.15 18.94
C ASP A 340 3.32 -3.18 20.42
N GLY A 341 2.37 -3.00 21.32
CA GLY A 341 2.67 -3.01 22.75
C GLY A 341 1.54 -2.57 23.62
N GLN A 342 1.82 -2.52 24.92
CA GLN A 342 0.88 -2.14 25.95
C GLN A 342 1.23 -0.77 26.55
N VAL A 343 0.23 0.05 26.79
CA VAL A 343 0.37 1.33 27.52
C VAL A 343 0.66 1.06 28.98
N ILE A 344 1.91 1.25 29.41
CA ILE A 344 2.28 1.02 30.82
C ILE A 344 2.26 2.30 31.66
N LYS A 345 2.36 3.48 31.03
CA LYS A 345 2.17 4.79 31.66
C LYS A 345 1.48 5.76 30.70
N ILE A 346 0.56 6.56 31.22
CA ILE A 346 -0.10 7.65 30.51
C ILE A 346 -0.51 8.72 31.54
N GLY A 347 -0.24 10.00 31.27
CA GLY A 347 -0.57 11.10 32.14
C GLY A 347 0.46 12.22 32.13
N ARG A 348 0.45 13.10 33.15
CA ARG A 348 1.43 14.18 33.30
C ARG A 348 2.55 13.74 34.26
N TYR A 349 3.81 13.89 33.78
CA TYR A 349 5.00 13.46 34.52
C TYR A 349 6.09 14.55 34.49
N GLY A 350 6.15 15.39 35.53
CA GLY A 350 7.21 16.36 35.75
C GLY A 350 7.63 17.15 34.53
N ASP A 351 8.94 17.15 34.23
CA ASP A 351 9.56 17.82 33.10
C ASP A 351 9.08 17.28 31.73
N SER A 352 8.65 16.03 31.66
CA SER A 352 8.16 15.40 30.43
C SER A 352 6.77 15.92 30.00
N GLY A 353 6.03 16.61 30.87
CA GLY A 353 4.69 17.09 30.55
C GLY A 353 3.68 15.95 30.38
N LEU A 354 2.83 16.03 29.37
CA LEU A 354 1.96 14.91 28.99
C LEU A 354 2.82 13.84 28.32
N TYR A 355 2.67 12.61 28.80
CA TYR A 355 3.62 11.52 28.54
C TYR A 355 2.92 10.19 28.40
N ILE A 356 3.40 9.37 27.45
CA ILE A 356 3.03 7.97 27.30
C ILE A 356 4.29 7.12 27.34
N LYS A 357 4.19 5.93 27.95
CA LYS A 357 5.22 4.88 27.87
C LYS A 357 4.57 3.57 27.45
N LEU A 358 5.13 2.95 26.40
CA LEU A 358 4.70 1.66 25.89
C LEU A 358 5.73 0.60 26.23
N ARG A 359 5.28 -0.62 26.54
CA ARG A 359 6.08 -1.82 26.60
C ARG A 359 5.78 -2.65 25.37
N HIS A 360 6.82 -2.98 24.58
CA HIS A 360 6.70 -3.76 23.36
C HIS A 360 6.99 -5.25 23.58
N ASN A 361 7.94 -5.52 24.46
CA ASN A 361 8.29 -6.86 24.94
C ASN A 361 9.16 -6.74 26.20
N ASP A 362 9.73 -7.85 26.66
CA ASP A 362 10.59 -7.88 27.87
C ASP A 362 11.89 -7.07 27.72
N ARG A 363 12.27 -6.74 26.48
CA ARG A 363 13.52 -6.05 26.18
C ARG A 363 13.36 -4.58 25.84
N PHE A 364 12.25 -4.19 25.19
CA PHE A 364 12.09 -2.86 24.63
C PHE A 364 10.85 -2.14 25.14
N GLU A 365 11.04 -0.86 25.52
CA GLU A 365 9.99 0.09 25.81
C GLU A 365 10.24 1.38 25.03
N THR A 366 9.18 2.14 24.76
CA THR A 366 9.28 3.49 24.18
C THR A 366 8.55 4.51 25.02
N ALA A 367 9.04 5.75 24.99
CA ALA A 367 8.46 6.86 25.72
C ALA A 367 8.28 8.07 24.81
N TYR A 368 7.18 8.78 25.06
CA TYR A 368 6.70 9.91 24.26
C TYR A 368 6.35 11.05 25.22
N ALA A 369 7.03 12.19 25.08
CA ALA A 369 6.87 13.32 25.98
C ALA A 369 6.50 14.62 25.25
N HIS A 370 6.20 15.66 26.02
CA HIS A 370 5.80 17.00 25.61
C HIS A 370 4.53 17.04 24.76
N MET A 371 3.65 16.02 24.91
CA MET A 371 2.42 15.90 24.13
C MET A 371 1.43 17.03 24.44
N ASN A 372 0.54 17.33 23.50
CA ASN A 372 -0.59 18.25 23.66
C ASN A 372 -1.85 17.54 24.20
N GLY A 373 -1.99 16.26 23.88
CA GLY A 373 -3.11 15.42 24.29
C GLY A 373 -2.90 13.97 23.90
N PHE A 374 -3.72 13.10 24.46
CA PHE A 374 -3.75 11.67 24.16
C PHE A 374 -4.83 11.36 23.12
N ALA A 375 -4.70 10.24 22.41
CA ALA A 375 -5.77 9.72 21.58
C ALA A 375 -7.02 9.44 22.42
N LYS A 376 -8.20 9.70 21.85
CA LYS A 376 -9.48 9.58 22.54
C LYS A 376 -9.68 8.15 23.06
N GLY A 377 -9.94 8.02 24.36
CA GLY A 377 -10.22 6.74 25.01
C GLY A 377 -8.98 5.94 25.41
N LEU A 378 -7.77 6.33 25.03
CA LEU A 378 -6.54 5.62 25.37
C LEU A 378 -6.24 5.72 26.87
N LYS A 379 -5.99 4.58 27.52
CA LYS A 379 -5.71 4.46 28.95
C LYS A 379 -4.60 3.46 29.24
N LYS A 380 -4.08 3.47 30.45
CA LYS A 380 -3.11 2.49 30.94
C LYS A 380 -3.71 1.07 30.86
N GLY A 381 -2.93 0.13 30.35
CA GLY A 381 -3.31 -1.26 30.15
C GLY A 381 -3.78 -1.58 28.73
N ASP A 382 -4.16 -0.56 27.94
CA ASP A 382 -4.60 -0.78 26.57
C ASP A 382 -3.46 -1.30 25.67
N GLU A 383 -3.80 -2.19 24.76
CA GLU A 383 -2.91 -2.62 23.69
C GLU A 383 -3.00 -1.66 22.50
N VAL A 384 -1.87 -1.38 21.89
CA VAL A 384 -1.74 -0.54 20.70
C VAL A 384 -0.96 -1.27 19.62
N LYS A 385 -1.31 -0.98 18.37
CA LYS A 385 -0.60 -1.50 17.18
C LYS A 385 0.44 -0.49 16.69
N GLN A 386 1.51 -0.96 16.08
CA GLN A 386 2.49 -0.10 15.41
C GLN A 386 1.80 0.82 14.39
N GLY A 387 2.09 2.12 14.45
CA GLY A 387 1.43 3.12 13.60
C GLY A 387 0.06 3.61 14.09
N GLN A 388 -0.48 3.07 15.18
CA GLN A 388 -1.70 3.60 15.80
C GLN A 388 -1.43 4.98 16.41
N VAL A 389 -2.33 5.95 16.20
CA VAL A 389 -2.25 7.27 16.85
C VAL A 389 -2.46 7.10 18.36
N ILE A 390 -1.47 7.52 19.15
CA ILE A 390 -1.50 7.47 20.62
C ILE A 390 -1.66 8.85 21.26
N GLY A 391 -1.45 9.92 20.50
CA GLY A 391 -1.62 11.30 20.94
C GLY A 391 -1.08 12.29 19.92
N TYR A 392 -0.80 13.51 20.37
CA TYR A 392 -0.51 14.63 19.50
C TYR A 392 0.66 15.45 20.03
N VAL A 393 1.51 15.95 19.11
CA VAL A 393 2.66 16.82 19.41
C VAL A 393 2.20 18.06 20.14
N GLY A 394 2.93 18.42 21.18
CA GLY A 394 2.66 19.60 22.00
C GLY A 394 3.91 20.32 22.44
N ARG A 395 3.77 21.07 23.57
CA ARG A 395 4.83 21.83 24.21
C ARG A 395 4.69 21.77 25.74
N THR A 396 4.12 20.69 26.27
CA THR A 396 3.90 20.57 27.72
C THR A 396 5.17 20.15 28.45
N GLY A 397 5.29 20.54 29.74
CA GLY A 397 6.49 20.28 30.53
C GLY A 397 7.66 21.22 30.16
N LEU A 398 8.89 20.72 30.31
CA LEU A 398 10.12 21.51 30.08
C LEU A 398 10.54 21.49 28.61
N ALA A 399 9.81 22.22 27.76
CA ALA A 399 10.00 22.29 26.32
C ALA A 399 10.22 23.72 25.83
N THR A 400 11.21 23.95 24.96
CA THR A 400 11.51 25.26 24.35
C THR A 400 10.58 25.62 23.20
N GLY A 401 10.02 24.62 22.53
CA GLY A 401 9.11 24.76 21.38
C GLY A 401 8.34 23.48 21.12
N PRO A 402 7.40 23.47 20.17
CA PRO A 402 6.63 22.28 19.84
C PRO A 402 7.52 21.17 19.27
N HIS A 403 7.54 20.01 19.93
CA HIS A 403 8.25 18.82 19.48
C HIS A 403 7.77 17.57 20.22
N LEU A 404 8.02 16.41 19.63
CA LEU A 404 7.98 15.12 20.33
C LEU A 404 9.38 14.82 20.86
N HIS A 405 9.50 14.55 22.16
CA HIS A 405 10.66 13.87 22.73
C HIS A 405 10.38 12.37 22.76
N TYR A 406 11.20 11.60 22.03
CA TYR A 406 11.04 10.15 21.82
C TYR A 406 12.22 9.39 22.37
N GLU A 407 11.98 8.48 23.30
CA GLU A 407 13.00 7.60 23.89
C GLU A 407 12.74 6.15 23.48
N VAL A 408 13.81 5.40 23.26
CA VAL A 408 13.80 3.93 23.25
C VAL A 408 14.60 3.44 24.44
N LEU A 409 14.01 2.55 25.23
CA LEU A 409 14.64 1.95 26.37
C LEU A 409 14.85 0.46 26.10
N GLN A 410 16.06 -0.01 26.43
CA GLN A 410 16.43 -1.41 26.39
C GLN A 410 16.82 -1.87 27.79
N GLY A 411 16.05 -2.77 28.39
CA GLY A 411 16.24 -3.17 29.78
C GLY A 411 16.15 -1.99 30.74
N ASN A 412 15.15 -1.10 30.57
CA ASN A 412 14.94 0.13 31.31
C ASN A 412 15.99 1.25 31.13
N MET A 413 17.04 1.04 30.33
CA MET A 413 18.06 2.06 30.07
C MET A 413 17.78 2.75 28.73
N PRO A 414 17.78 4.09 28.68
CA PRO A 414 17.66 4.82 27.41
C PRO A 414 18.84 4.52 26.51
N VAL A 415 18.56 4.20 25.25
CA VAL A 415 19.55 3.90 24.22
C VAL A 415 19.34 4.82 23.01
N ASN A 416 20.39 5.01 22.21
CA ASN A 416 20.26 5.82 21.01
C ASN A 416 19.39 5.10 19.95
N PRO A 417 18.18 5.59 19.64
CA PRO A 417 17.28 4.91 18.71
C PRO A 417 17.86 4.73 17.30
N ARG A 418 18.80 5.61 16.90
CA ARG A 418 19.41 5.57 15.57
C ARG A 418 20.49 4.50 15.42
N SER A 419 21.15 4.12 16.49
CA SER A 419 22.22 3.09 16.48
C SER A 419 21.69 1.69 16.78
N LEU A 420 20.42 1.54 17.12
CA LEU A 420 19.82 0.24 17.37
C LEU A 420 19.67 -0.56 16.08
N ASN A 421 20.28 -1.74 16.07
CA ASN A 421 19.92 -2.77 15.09
C ASN A 421 18.65 -3.49 15.57
N LEU A 422 17.52 -2.94 15.19
CA LEU A 422 16.23 -3.50 15.56
C LEU A 422 15.94 -4.74 14.72
N PRO A 423 15.52 -5.86 15.34
CA PRO A 423 15.12 -7.03 14.58
C PRO A 423 13.92 -6.71 13.68
N PRO A 424 13.71 -7.46 12.62
CA PRO A 424 12.44 -7.41 11.88
C PRO A 424 11.29 -7.72 12.84
N ARG A 425 10.12 -7.18 12.57
CA ARG A 425 8.91 -7.47 13.37
C ARG A 425 8.58 -8.96 13.32
N GLN A 426 8.83 -9.58 12.17
CA GLN A 426 8.51 -10.97 11.89
C GLN A 426 9.48 -11.55 10.85
N GLU A 427 9.74 -12.85 10.94
CA GLU A 427 10.48 -13.62 9.93
C GLU A 427 9.66 -14.83 9.51
N LEU A 428 9.66 -15.12 8.22
CA LEU A 428 8.95 -16.27 7.66
C LEU A 428 9.63 -17.57 8.10
N SER A 429 8.85 -18.54 8.57
CA SER A 429 9.32 -19.90 8.82
C SER A 429 9.73 -20.59 7.51
N ALA A 430 10.44 -21.70 7.59
CA ALA A 430 10.89 -22.45 6.41
C ALA A 430 9.71 -22.87 5.50
N GLN A 431 8.56 -23.22 6.09
CA GLN A 431 7.34 -23.57 5.33
C GLN A 431 6.75 -22.33 4.63
N GLN A 432 6.70 -21.20 5.30
CA GLN A 432 6.18 -19.94 4.75
C GLN A 432 7.11 -19.36 3.66
N LEU A 433 8.42 -19.59 3.76
CA LEU A 433 9.38 -19.21 2.71
C LEU A 433 9.10 -19.90 1.39
N ALA A 434 8.65 -21.15 1.37
CA ALA A 434 8.29 -21.84 0.13
C ALA A 434 7.07 -21.19 -0.56
N ALA A 435 6.06 -20.79 0.20
CA ALA A 435 4.90 -20.03 -0.31
C ALA A 435 5.32 -18.63 -0.79
N PHE A 436 6.23 -17.98 -0.07
CA PHE A 436 6.77 -16.67 -0.43
C PHE A 436 7.57 -16.70 -1.74
N GLU A 437 8.35 -17.75 -2.01
CA GLU A 437 9.03 -17.93 -3.29
C GLU A 437 8.05 -18.01 -4.46
N THR A 438 6.88 -18.59 -4.27
CA THR A 438 5.82 -18.58 -5.27
C THR A 438 5.33 -17.15 -5.53
N THR A 439 5.14 -16.35 -4.48
CA THR A 439 4.76 -14.92 -4.59
C THR A 439 5.82 -14.14 -5.38
N ARG A 440 7.10 -14.32 -5.07
CA ARG A 440 8.23 -13.67 -5.76
C ARG A 440 8.27 -14.03 -7.24
N THR A 441 8.14 -15.32 -7.55
CA THR A 441 8.14 -15.83 -8.94
C THR A 441 6.96 -15.26 -9.74
N GLN A 442 5.77 -15.20 -9.15
CA GLN A 442 4.61 -14.60 -9.79
C GLN A 442 4.79 -13.10 -10.06
N ALA A 443 5.34 -12.35 -9.10
CA ALA A 443 5.65 -10.94 -9.28
C ALA A 443 6.64 -10.73 -10.44
N ALA A 444 7.75 -11.49 -10.46
CA ALA A 444 8.75 -11.42 -11.52
C ALA A 444 8.16 -11.75 -12.91
N LYS A 445 7.32 -12.78 -13.01
CA LYS A 445 6.61 -13.13 -14.25
C LYS A 445 5.70 -12.01 -14.74
N ARG A 446 4.95 -11.37 -13.83
CA ARG A 446 4.08 -10.24 -14.18
C ARG A 446 4.87 -9.04 -14.66
N ILE A 447 5.97 -8.68 -13.98
CA ILE A 447 6.86 -7.60 -14.40
C ILE A 447 7.39 -7.86 -15.81
N GLY A 448 7.94 -9.06 -16.08
CA GLY A 448 8.46 -9.43 -17.41
C GLY A 448 7.39 -9.37 -18.51
N THR A 449 6.17 -9.83 -18.22
CA THR A 449 5.06 -9.77 -19.19
C THR A 449 4.62 -8.33 -19.49
N LEU A 450 4.57 -7.45 -18.47
CA LEU A 450 4.15 -6.06 -18.64
C LEU A 450 5.24 -5.22 -19.31
N ALA A 451 6.51 -5.44 -18.97
CA ALA A 451 7.64 -4.77 -19.61
C ALA A 451 7.73 -5.09 -21.12
N SER A 452 7.53 -6.36 -21.51
CA SER A 452 7.53 -6.75 -22.93
C SER A 452 6.35 -6.13 -23.70
N ARG A 453 5.19 -5.96 -23.10
CA ARG A 453 4.05 -5.25 -23.73
C ARG A 453 4.32 -3.76 -23.94
N ASN A 454 4.93 -3.10 -22.99
CA ASN A 454 5.30 -1.68 -23.12
C ASN A 454 6.33 -1.47 -24.26
N ASN A 455 7.32 -2.34 -24.35
CA ASN A 455 8.31 -2.28 -25.43
C ASN A 455 7.71 -2.55 -26.83
N SER A 456 6.71 -3.42 -26.92
CA SER A 456 6.03 -3.68 -28.20
C SER A 456 5.15 -2.51 -28.67
N LEU A 457 4.60 -1.72 -27.77
CA LEU A 457 3.81 -0.53 -28.08
C LEU A 457 4.67 0.68 -28.50
N THR A 458 5.90 0.77 -28.00
CA THR A 458 6.85 1.83 -28.37
C THR A 458 7.57 1.55 -29.71
N SER A 459 7.53 0.33 -30.21
CA SER A 459 8.16 -0.10 -31.47
C SER A 459 7.25 -0.03 -32.70
N LEU A 460 5.99 0.40 -32.56
CA LEU A 460 5.13 0.66 -33.72
C LEU A 460 5.54 1.99 -34.36
N PRO A 461 5.83 2.03 -35.70
CA PRO A 461 6.14 3.27 -36.37
C PRO A 461 4.93 4.22 -36.29
N ARG A 462 5.22 5.49 -35.96
CA ARG A 462 4.25 6.59 -35.97
C ARG A 462 3.81 6.93 -37.39
#